data_e4df8ba705d626a224713473978ce460
#
_entry.id   e4df8ba705d626a224713473978ce460
#
_cell.length_a   1.000
_cell.length_b   1.000
_cell.length_c   1.000
_cell.angle_alpha   90.00
_cell.angle_beta   90.00
_cell.angle_gamma   90.00
#
_symmetry.space_group_name_H-M   'P 1'
#
loop_
_entity.id
_entity.type
_entity.pdbx_description
1 polymer ?
#
loop_
_entity_poly.entity_id
_entity_poly.type
_entity_poly.pdbx_seq_one_letter_code
_entity_poly.pdbx_strand_id
1 'polypeptide(L)'
;NNKLTFNATNGQTTAAGIAAFHTSVTVKDGTFTSNEVSDSDGSINGVYGTAVGVTGADGSSALTITNSTFTSNKGTSYNQTEGGAVYQSIGTATIKGSTFDQNVAETAKEPTKNNASAMGGAVSLWGTTTVIEDSTFTNNSTASHAEKGSSLGGALYLRSGVWGGAENLSASIKNSTFDGNSVKGTSAQGGALYAKSDYDSEKDKHYILNLDLDNVTFKNNTSDSWGGAMFVQGEGSLKMKDVTF
;
A
#
# COMPACT_ATOMS: atom_id res chain seq x y z
N ASN A 1 -8.04 14.55 12.39
CA ASN A 1 -9.13 14.12 11.54
C ASN A 1 -9.32 15.12 10.40
N ASN A 2 -8.73 14.82 9.25
CA ASN A 2 -8.92 15.60 8.03
C ASN A 2 -9.78 14.80 7.07
N LYS A 3 -10.70 15.48 6.40
CA LYS A 3 -11.59 14.84 5.41
C LYS A 3 -11.48 15.56 4.08
N LEU A 4 -11.30 14.78 3.02
CA LEU A 4 -11.31 15.25 1.65
C LEU A 4 -12.37 14.44 0.87
N THR A 5 -13.40 15.14 0.39
CA THR A 5 -14.43 14.56 -0.49
C THR A 5 -14.32 15.23 -1.85
N PHE A 6 -14.20 14.42 -2.89
CA PHE A 6 -13.95 14.89 -4.25
C PHE A 6 -15.18 14.75 -5.13
N ASN A 7 -15.49 15.79 -5.92
CA ASN A 7 -16.51 15.83 -6.96
C ASN A 7 -15.94 16.42 -8.25
N ALA A 8 -14.67 16.22 -8.56
CA ALA A 8 -14.04 16.83 -9.73
C ALA A 8 -13.76 15.78 -10.81
N THR A 9 -14.04 16.12 -12.06
CA THR A 9 -13.76 15.29 -13.23
C THR A 9 -12.27 15.22 -13.54
N ASN A 10 -11.72 14.01 -13.70
CA ASN A 10 -10.36 13.69 -14.15
C ASN A 10 -9.22 14.12 -13.20
N GLY A 11 -9.02 13.38 -12.12
CA GLY A 11 -7.86 13.57 -11.26
C GLY A 11 -7.45 12.32 -10.48
N GLN A 12 -6.22 12.29 -10.05
CA GLN A 12 -5.77 11.43 -8.95
C GLN A 12 -5.86 12.24 -7.67
N THR A 13 -6.35 11.64 -6.61
CA THR A 13 -6.45 12.32 -5.32
C THR A 13 -5.48 11.69 -4.35
N THR A 14 -4.61 12.52 -3.80
CA THR A 14 -3.69 12.12 -2.74
C THR A 14 -4.05 12.82 -1.43
N ALA A 15 -3.99 12.06 -0.35
CA ALA A 15 -3.96 12.42 1.05
C ALA A 15 -4.82 13.60 1.56
N ALA A 16 -5.61 13.31 2.59
CA ALA A 16 -6.25 14.34 3.40
C ALA A 16 -5.29 15.03 4.39
N GLY A 17 -4.18 14.36 4.73
CA GLY A 17 -3.16 14.89 5.62
C GLY A 17 -2.04 15.61 4.87
N ILE A 18 -1.14 14.88 4.24
CA ILE A 18 0.03 15.39 3.52
C ILE A 18 0.02 14.83 2.10
N ALA A 19 -0.06 15.71 1.11
CA ALA A 19 0.15 15.37 -0.30
C ALA A 19 1.43 16.03 -0.81
N ALA A 20 2.37 15.25 -1.31
CA ALA A 20 3.65 15.72 -1.80
C ALA A 20 3.94 15.19 -3.21
N PHE A 21 4.35 16.07 -4.11
CA PHE A 21 4.69 15.78 -5.49
C PHE A 21 6.15 16.17 -5.74
N HIS A 22 6.96 15.22 -6.21
CA HIS A 22 8.39 15.41 -6.51
C HIS A 22 9.18 16.01 -5.33
N THR A 23 8.79 15.64 -4.12
CA THR A 23 9.33 16.21 -2.89
C THR A 23 9.49 15.12 -1.84
N SER A 24 10.57 15.17 -1.09
CA SER A 24 10.80 14.25 0.02
C SER A 24 9.97 14.67 1.24
N VAL A 25 9.45 13.68 1.94
CA VAL A 25 8.63 13.87 3.16
C VAL A 25 9.29 13.15 4.33
N THR A 26 9.48 13.87 5.43
CA THR A 26 9.89 13.29 6.72
C THR A 26 8.80 13.49 7.74
N VAL A 27 8.32 12.40 8.32
CA VAL A 27 7.39 12.35 9.43
C VAL A 27 8.12 11.75 10.63
N LYS A 28 8.23 12.49 11.70
CA LYS A 28 8.83 12.02 12.95
C LYS A 28 7.88 12.33 14.11
N ASP A 29 7.69 11.35 14.98
CA ASP A 29 6.82 11.44 16.16
C ASP A 29 5.40 11.94 15.79
N GLY A 30 4.93 11.59 14.58
CA GLY A 30 3.67 12.05 14.02
C GLY A 30 2.48 11.18 14.41
N THR A 31 1.30 11.78 14.51
CA THR A 31 0.03 11.06 14.74
C THR A 31 -0.98 11.44 13.66
N PHE A 32 -1.44 10.42 12.94
CA PHE A 32 -2.44 10.54 11.87
C PHE A 32 -3.64 9.65 12.19
N THR A 33 -4.73 10.25 12.61
CA THR A 33 -5.90 9.51 13.08
C THR A 33 -7.14 9.91 12.29
N SER A 34 -7.85 8.90 11.78
CA SER A 34 -9.14 9.04 11.12
C SER A 34 -9.14 10.08 9.98
N ASN A 35 -8.04 10.16 9.22
CA ASN A 35 -8.06 10.93 7.99
C ASN A 35 -8.85 10.13 6.94
N GLU A 36 -9.67 10.81 6.16
CA GLU A 36 -10.57 10.19 5.20
C GLU A 36 -10.45 10.86 3.84
N VAL A 37 -10.27 10.05 2.80
CA VAL A 37 -10.39 10.49 1.41
C VAL A 37 -11.47 9.64 0.74
N SER A 38 -12.48 10.29 0.19
CA SER A 38 -13.55 9.60 -0.53
C SER A 38 -13.85 10.26 -1.86
N ASP A 39 -13.92 9.43 -2.90
CA ASP A 39 -14.53 9.76 -4.17
C ASP A 39 -16.03 9.64 -4.01
N SER A 40 -16.78 10.69 -4.34
CA SER A 40 -18.23 10.74 -4.12
C SER A 40 -19.07 10.34 -5.33
N ASP A 41 -18.49 10.33 -6.53
CA ASP A 41 -19.23 10.19 -7.78
C ASP A 41 -18.51 9.36 -8.86
N GLY A 42 -17.34 8.81 -8.56
CA GLY A 42 -16.55 8.05 -9.53
C GLY A 42 -15.79 8.91 -10.54
N SER A 43 -15.65 10.19 -10.27
CA SER A 43 -15.01 11.16 -11.19
C SER A 43 -13.49 11.12 -11.17
N ILE A 44 -12.88 10.50 -10.16
CA ILE A 44 -11.42 10.40 -10.03
C ILE A 44 -10.88 9.03 -10.40
N ASN A 45 -9.64 9.00 -10.87
CA ASN A 45 -8.96 7.75 -11.23
C ASN A 45 -8.52 6.89 -10.03
N GLY A 46 -8.43 7.47 -8.85
CA GLY A 46 -8.09 6.73 -7.64
C GLY A 46 -7.73 7.61 -6.45
N VAL A 47 -7.69 6.97 -5.29
CA VAL A 47 -7.26 7.54 -4.01
C VAL A 47 -5.90 6.94 -3.63
N TYR A 48 -4.91 7.78 -3.32
CA TYR A 48 -3.53 7.38 -3.07
C TYR A 48 -3.01 7.96 -1.76
N GLY A 49 -2.90 7.13 -0.70
CA GLY A 49 -2.39 7.49 0.62
C GLY A 49 -3.26 8.49 1.38
N THR A 50 -4.13 8.00 2.24
CA THR A 50 -5.13 8.86 2.88
C THR A 50 -4.54 9.85 3.89
N ALA A 51 -3.56 9.43 4.67
CA ALA A 51 -2.85 10.31 5.60
C ALA A 51 -1.63 10.98 4.94
N VAL A 52 -0.80 10.21 4.23
CA VAL A 52 0.40 10.71 3.56
C VAL A 52 0.49 10.09 2.16
N GLY A 53 0.49 10.92 1.14
CA GLY A 53 0.70 10.54 -0.24
C GLY A 53 1.93 11.24 -0.84
N VAL A 54 2.90 10.45 -1.34
CA VAL A 54 4.11 10.96 -1.99
C VAL A 54 4.19 10.40 -3.41
N THR A 55 4.19 11.27 -4.39
CA THR A 55 4.35 10.89 -5.80
C THR A 55 5.68 11.40 -6.32
N GLY A 56 6.60 10.48 -6.61
CA GLY A 56 7.87 10.79 -7.29
C GLY A 56 7.73 10.56 -8.80
N ALA A 57 8.51 11.28 -9.60
CA ALA A 57 8.55 11.08 -11.04
C ALA A 57 9.91 10.54 -11.53
N ASP A 58 10.98 10.82 -10.80
CA ASP A 58 12.37 10.58 -11.22
C ASP A 58 13.20 9.74 -10.25
N GLY A 59 12.57 9.19 -9.22
CA GLY A 59 13.24 8.41 -8.19
C GLY A 59 13.95 9.22 -7.10
N SER A 60 13.90 10.55 -7.16
CA SER A 60 14.56 11.43 -6.18
C SER A 60 13.79 11.61 -4.87
N SER A 61 12.50 11.29 -4.85
CA SER A 61 11.65 11.49 -3.66
C SER A 61 11.92 10.43 -2.58
N ALA A 62 12.04 10.88 -1.34
CA ALA A 62 12.21 10.01 -0.19
C ALA A 62 11.07 10.22 0.82
N LEU A 63 10.49 9.11 1.28
CA LEU A 63 9.57 9.11 2.40
C LEU A 63 10.27 8.51 3.61
N THR A 64 10.35 9.27 4.69
CA THR A 64 10.87 8.80 5.96
C THR A 64 9.82 8.94 7.05
N ILE A 65 9.43 7.83 7.65
CA ILE A 65 8.47 7.79 8.76
C ILE A 65 9.16 7.15 9.95
N THR A 66 9.21 7.86 11.08
CA THR A 66 9.89 7.39 12.29
C THR A 66 9.01 7.64 13.51
N ASN A 67 8.90 6.65 14.41
CA ASN A 67 8.18 6.72 15.69
C ASN A 67 6.77 7.32 15.55
N SER A 68 6.05 6.95 14.50
CA SER A 68 4.78 7.60 14.17
C SER A 68 3.61 6.63 14.20
N THR A 69 2.41 7.15 14.42
CA THR A 69 1.19 6.36 14.55
C THR A 69 0.17 6.76 13.48
N PHE A 70 -0.34 5.75 12.77
CA PHE A 70 -1.38 5.88 11.75
C PHE A 70 -2.56 4.99 12.15
N THR A 71 -3.65 5.60 12.57
CA THR A 71 -4.81 4.85 13.09
C THR A 71 -6.09 5.21 12.36
N SER A 72 -6.83 4.20 11.92
CA SER A 72 -8.16 4.34 11.33
C SER A 72 -8.23 5.31 10.14
N ASN A 73 -7.17 5.46 9.37
CA ASN A 73 -7.21 6.25 8.14
C ASN A 73 -7.91 5.44 7.04
N LYS A 74 -8.75 6.08 6.22
CA LYS A 74 -9.60 5.40 5.28
C LYS A 74 -9.66 6.06 3.92
N GLY A 75 -9.31 5.30 2.89
CA GLY A 75 -9.50 5.65 1.48
C GLY A 75 -10.67 4.87 0.86
N THR A 76 -11.52 5.55 0.08
CA THR A 76 -12.61 4.93 -0.68
C THR A 76 -12.69 5.53 -2.07
N SER A 77 -12.70 4.70 -3.11
CA SER A 77 -12.79 5.15 -4.51
C SER A 77 -13.70 4.22 -5.32
N TYR A 78 -14.32 4.74 -6.36
CA TYR A 78 -15.04 3.94 -7.36
C TYR A 78 -14.13 3.18 -8.33
N ASN A 79 -12.81 3.46 -8.32
CA ASN A 79 -11.86 2.86 -9.25
C ASN A 79 -10.71 2.18 -8.51
N GLN A 80 -9.78 2.94 -7.96
CA GLN A 80 -8.57 2.40 -7.35
C GLN A 80 -8.27 3.08 -6.01
N THR A 81 -8.01 2.30 -4.98
CA THR A 81 -7.59 2.84 -3.68
C THR A 81 -6.29 2.18 -3.26
N GLU A 82 -5.28 2.99 -3.00
CA GLU A 82 -3.95 2.53 -2.61
C GLU A 82 -3.43 3.24 -1.37
N GLY A 83 -3.01 2.45 -0.39
CA GLY A 83 -2.52 2.96 0.89
C GLY A 83 -3.63 3.61 1.71
N GLY A 84 -4.32 2.83 2.52
CA GLY A 84 -5.33 3.36 3.45
C GLY A 84 -4.77 4.43 4.39
N ALA A 85 -3.47 4.41 4.67
CA ALA A 85 -2.77 5.49 5.36
C ALA A 85 -1.68 6.12 4.48
N VAL A 86 -0.77 5.33 3.91
CA VAL A 86 0.44 5.84 3.26
C VAL A 86 0.58 5.29 1.84
N TYR A 87 0.92 6.17 0.92
CA TYR A 87 1.29 5.83 -0.46
C TYR A 87 2.61 6.47 -0.85
N GLN A 88 3.45 5.75 -1.57
CA GLN A 88 4.56 6.32 -2.32
C GLN A 88 4.76 5.59 -3.64
N SER A 89 4.96 6.37 -4.71
CA SER A 89 5.48 5.89 -5.98
C SER A 89 6.88 6.41 -6.23
N ILE A 90 7.78 5.50 -6.62
CA ILE A 90 9.16 5.76 -7.05
C ILE A 90 10.01 6.48 -5.99
N GLY A 91 11.23 6.01 -5.78
CA GLY A 91 12.17 6.61 -4.85
C GLY A 91 12.53 5.69 -3.68
N THR A 92 12.62 6.23 -2.48
CA THR A 92 12.97 5.47 -1.27
C THR A 92 11.94 5.63 -0.17
N ALA A 93 11.60 4.54 0.49
CA ALA A 93 10.70 4.54 1.65
C ALA A 93 11.42 3.96 2.87
N THR A 94 11.44 4.70 3.96
CA THR A 94 11.97 4.23 5.25
C THR A 94 10.89 4.39 6.33
N ILE A 95 10.50 3.28 6.96
CA ILE A 95 9.49 3.24 8.02
C ILE A 95 10.14 2.56 9.23
N LYS A 96 10.28 3.26 10.36
CA LYS A 96 10.91 2.73 11.57
C LYS A 96 10.13 3.07 12.84
N GLY A 97 10.04 2.10 13.75
CA GLY A 97 9.43 2.27 15.07
C GLY A 97 7.99 2.75 15.02
N SER A 98 7.25 2.42 13.95
CA SER A 98 5.96 3.04 13.69
C SER A 98 4.81 2.03 13.77
N THR A 99 3.61 2.52 14.08
CA THR A 99 2.40 1.72 14.24
C THR A 99 1.36 2.11 13.19
N PHE A 100 0.82 1.08 12.53
CA PHE A 100 -0.28 1.20 11.59
C PHE A 100 -1.43 0.31 12.06
N ASP A 101 -2.51 0.90 12.54
CA ASP A 101 -3.63 0.17 13.11
C ASP A 101 -4.96 0.56 12.47
N GLN A 102 -5.76 -0.43 12.07
CA GLN A 102 -7.11 -0.26 11.52
C GLN A 102 -7.20 0.67 10.30
N ASN A 103 -6.14 0.78 9.49
CA ASN A 103 -6.22 1.57 8.26
C ASN A 103 -6.88 0.76 7.14
N VAL A 104 -7.63 1.44 6.27
CA VAL A 104 -8.49 0.81 5.28
C VAL A 104 -8.29 1.42 3.89
N ALA A 105 -8.04 0.56 2.91
CA ALA A 105 -8.21 0.89 1.50
C ALA A 105 -9.37 0.05 0.94
N GLU A 106 -10.42 0.69 0.45
CA GLU A 106 -11.55 -0.03 -0.14
C GLU A 106 -12.07 0.63 -1.42
N THR A 107 -12.73 -0.16 -2.26
CA THR A 107 -13.54 0.43 -3.35
C THR A 107 -14.93 0.77 -2.83
N ALA A 108 -15.62 1.69 -3.50
CA ALA A 108 -17.03 1.95 -3.24
C ALA A 108 -17.84 0.65 -3.37
N LYS A 109 -18.98 0.56 -2.68
CA LYS A 109 -19.84 -0.63 -2.71
C LYS A 109 -20.42 -0.93 -4.09
N GLU A 110 -20.63 0.10 -4.90
CA GLU A 110 -21.09 0.00 -6.29
C GLU A 110 -20.06 0.70 -7.19
N PRO A 111 -18.91 0.05 -7.45
CA PRO A 111 -17.84 0.68 -8.22
C PRO A 111 -18.28 0.86 -9.69
N THR A 112 -17.89 1.97 -10.29
CA THR A 112 -18.21 2.26 -11.69
C THR A 112 -17.45 1.39 -12.68
N LYS A 113 -16.35 0.75 -12.23
CA LYS A 113 -15.55 -0.17 -13.04
C LYS A 113 -15.55 -1.56 -12.44
N ASN A 114 -15.80 -2.56 -13.27
CA ASN A 114 -15.80 -3.96 -12.85
C ASN A 114 -14.44 -4.46 -12.31
N ASN A 115 -13.35 -3.75 -12.58
CA ASN A 115 -11.99 -4.07 -12.15
C ASN A 115 -11.42 -3.12 -11.10
N ALA A 116 -12.27 -2.35 -10.42
CA ALA A 116 -11.86 -1.47 -9.35
C ALA A 116 -11.12 -2.25 -8.24
N SER A 117 -10.01 -1.73 -7.76
CA SER A 117 -9.09 -2.49 -6.90
C SER A 117 -8.66 -1.72 -5.66
N ALA A 118 -8.37 -2.44 -4.58
CA ALA A 118 -7.89 -1.90 -3.32
C ALA A 118 -6.54 -2.54 -2.93
N MET A 119 -5.54 -1.73 -2.59
CA MET A 119 -4.16 -2.18 -2.38
C MET A 119 -3.53 -1.50 -1.16
N GLY A 120 -2.88 -2.30 -0.30
CA GLY A 120 -2.19 -1.83 0.89
C GLY A 120 -3.12 -1.13 1.88
N GLY A 121 -3.80 -1.89 2.73
CA GLY A 121 -4.72 -1.33 3.72
C GLY A 121 -4.09 -0.26 4.61
N ALA A 122 -2.81 -0.41 4.96
CA ALA A 122 -2.01 0.63 5.59
C ALA A 122 -1.09 1.33 4.59
N VAL A 123 -0.24 0.59 3.89
CA VAL A 123 0.87 1.16 3.09
C VAL A 123 0.90 0.55 1.70
N SER A 124 1.01 1.37 0.67
CA SER A 124 1.25 0.97 -0.73
C SER A 124 2.51 1.65 -1.27
N LEU A 125 3.44 0.84 -1.79
CA LEU A 125 4.75 1.29 -2.29
C LEU A 125 5.02 0.73 -3.69
N TRP A 126 5.31 1.60 -4.64
CA TRP A 126 5.56 1.26 -6.03
C TRP A 126 6.97 1.67 -6.46
N GLY A 127 7.75 0.72 -6.98
CA GLY A 127 9.08 1.02 -7.52
C GLY A 127 10.01 1.69 -6.52
N THR A 128 9.91 1.33 -5.23
CA THR A 128 10.69 1.97 -4.16
C THR A 128 11.75 1.04 -3.60
N THR A 129 12.91 1.60 -3.24
CA THR A 129 13.79 0.94 -2.29
C THR A 129 13.23 1.13 -0.89
N THR A 130 12.85 0.04 -0.25
CA THR A 130 12.06 0.05 0.98
C THR A 130 12.82 -0.53 2.16
N VAL A 131 12.77 0.17 3.29
CA VAL A 131 13.23 -0.31 4.60
C VAL A 131 12.10 -0.16 5.61
N ILE A 132 11.68 -1.25 6.23
CA ILE A 132 10.72 -1.27 7.33
C ILE A 132 11.37 -1.97 8.50
N GLU A 133 11.48 -1.29 9.64
CA GLU A 133 12.11 -1.83 10.85
C GLU A 133 11.28 -1.49 12.09
N ASP A 134 11.30 -2.42 13.07
CA ASP A 134 10.73 -2.22 14.41
C ASP A 134 9.27 -1.69 14.38
N SER A 135 8.49 -2.13 13.38
CA SER A 135 7.16 -1.56 13.11
C SER A 135 6.05 -2.58 13.24
N THR A 136 4.84 -2.09 13.54
CA THR A 136 3.68 -2.95 13.79
C THR A 136 2.53 -2.56 12.86
N PHE A 137 1.94 -3.58 12.23
CA PHE A 137 0.80 -3.45 11.33
C PHE A 137 -0.35 -4.33 11.85
N THR A 138 -1.39 -3.70 12.42
CA THR A 138 -2.49 -4.42 13.06
C THR A 138 -3.84 -4.07 12.45
N ASN A 139 -4.67 -5.09 12.22
CA ASN A 139 -6.06 -4.93 11.82
C ASN A 139 -6.29 -4.06 10.56
N ASN A 140 -5.26 -3.89 9.72
CA ASN A 140 -5.42 -3.13 8.49
C ASN A 140 -6.14 -3.98 7.43
N SER A 141 -6.85 -3.35 6.52
CA SER A 141 -7.64 -4.11 5.55
C SER A 141 -7.74 -3.49 4.16
N THR A 142 -7.88 -4.38 3.18
CA THR A 142 -8.30 -4.02 1.83
C THR A 142 -9.58 -4.73 1.45
N ALA A 143 -10.46 -4.04 0.73
CA ALA A 143 -11.68 -4.64 0.20
C ALA A 143 -12.03 -4.08 -1.20
N SER A 144 -12.13 -4.96 -2.20
CA SER A 144 -12.73 -4.61 -3.48
C SER A 144 -14.14 -5.19 -3.57
N HIS A 145 -15.10 -4.34 -3.91
CA HIS A 145 -16.50 -4.72 -4.16
C HIS A 145 -16.78 -4.90 -5.66
N ALA A 146 -15.78 -4.76 -6.52
CA ALA A 146 -15.90 -4.96 -7.96
C ALA A 146 -15.90 -6.45 -8.31
N GLU A 147 -16.69 -6.85 -9.30
CA GLU A 147 -16.81 -8.24 -9.75
C GLU A 147 -15.45 -8.86 -10.18
N LYS A 148 -14.62 -8.07 -10.86
CA LYS A 148 -13.29 -8.46 -11.35
C LYS A 148 -12.15 -7.68 -10.69
N GLY A 149 -12.45 -7.00 -9.59
CA GLY A 149 -11.46 -6.21 -8.86
C GLY A 149 -10.56 -7.08 -7.99
N SER A 150 -9.41 -6.52 -7.65
CA SER A 150 -8.44 -7.17 -6.77
C SER A 150 -8.34 -6.45 -5.44
N SER A 151 -8.14 -7.23 -4.38
CA SER A 151 -7.77 -6.73 -3.06
C SER A 151 -6.42 -7.31 -2.69
N LEU A 152 -5.42 -6.46 -2.46
CA LEU A 152 -4.03 -6.88 -2.39
C LEU A 152 -3.32 -6.28 -1.18
N GLY A 153 -2.75 -7.13 -0.32
CA GLY A 153 -2.01 -6.72 0.87
C GLY A 153 -2.87 -5.98 1.89
N GLY A 154 -3.41 -6.70 2.87
CA GLY A 154 -4.26 -6.12 3.91
C GLY A 154 -3.55 -5.02 4.71
N ALA A 155 -2.26 -5.14 4.93
CA ALA A 155 -1.43 -4.11 5.50
C ALA A 155 -0.50 -3.46 4.47
N LEU A 156 0.31 -4.25 3.78
CA LEU A 156 1.41 -3.77 2.94
C LEU A 156 1.29 -4.30 1.51
N TYR A 157 1.34 -3.40 0.55
CA TYR A 157 1.43 -3.68 -0.87
C TYR A 157 2.76 -3.17 -1.42
N LEU A 158 3.52 -4.06 -2.07
CA LEU A 158 4.80 -3.78 -2.70
C LEU A 158 4.75 -4.17 -4.17
N ARG A 159 5.10 -3.28 -5.08
CA ARG A 159 5.14 -3.57 -6.51
C ARG A 159 6.34 -2.92 -7.20
N SER A 160 7.11 -3.71 -7.94
CA SER A 160 7.98 -3.19 -9.00
C SER A 160 7.16 -3.07 -10.28
N GLY A 161 7.53 -2.25 -11.24
CA GLY A 161 6.86 -2.34 -12.52
C GLY A 161 6.70 -1.09 -13.37
N VAL A 162 5.82 -1.18 -14.33
CA VAL A 162 5.78 -0.47 -15.62
C VAL A 162 5.33 0.99 -15.56
N TRP A 163 4.62 1.40 -14.53
CA TRP A 163 3.98 2.71 -14.49
C TRP A 163 4.89 3.79 -13.93
N GLY A 164 5.12 4.86 -14.71
CA GLY A 164 5.77 6.07 -14.24
C GLY A 164 7.30 6.01 -14.07
N GLY A 165 8.01 5.15 -14.82
CA GLY A 165 9.47 5.02 -14.70
C GLY A 165 9.88 4.07 -13.59
N ALA A 166 9.01 3.11 -13.28
CA ALA A 166 9.19 2.14 -12.23
C ALA A 166 10.48 1.33 -12.38
N GLU A 167 11.15 1.18 -11.27
CA GLU A 167 12.40 0.45 -11.13
C GLU A 167 12.16 -0.94 -10.49
N ASN A 168 13.21 -1.72 -10.40
CA ASN A 168 13.23 -2.90 -9.57
C ASN A 168 12.91 -2.51 -8.12
N LEU A 169 12.19 -3.35 -7.41
CA LEU A 169 11.88 -3.13 -6.01
C LEU A 169 12.84 -3.95 -5.13
N SER A 170 13.44 -3.30 -4.17
CA SER A 170 14.20 -3.96 -3.10
C SER A 170 13.58 -3.57 -1.75
N ALA A 171 13.10 -4.55 -1.01
CA ALA A 171 12.46 -4.33 0.27
C ALA A 171 13.13 -5.16 1.38
N SER A 172 13.47 -4.52 2.47
CA SER A 172 13.95 -5.14 3.71
C SER A 172 12.98 -4.85 4.83
N ILE A 173 12.45 -5.91 5.45
CA ILE A 173 11.52 -5.81 6.58
C ILE A 173 12.15 -6.54 7.76
N LYS A 174 12.37 -5.84 8.88
CA LYS A 174 13.03 -6.40 10.06
C LYS A 174 12.28 -6.11 11.34
N ASN A 175 12.37 -7.05 12.30
CA ASN A 175 11.82 -6.89 13.67
C ASN A 175 10.37 -6.38 13.67
N SER A 176 9.57 -6.82 12.74
CA SER A 176 8.24 -6.24 12.54
C SER A 176 7.13 -7.27 12.67
N THR A 177 5.94 -6.80 13.05
CA THR A 177 4.77 -7.67 13.27
C THR A 177 3.61 -7.25 12.39
N PHE A 178 2.97 -8.26 11.77
CA PHE A 178 1.73 -8.14 11.03
C PHE A 178 0.67 -9.02 11.70
N ASP A 179 -0.33 -8.41 12.33
CA ASP A 179 -1.34 -9.11 13.14
C ASP A 179 -2.76 -8.72 12.76
N GLY A 180 -3.61 -9.70 12.49
CA GLY A 180 -5.03 -9.48 12.24
C GLY A 180 -5.37 -8.70 10.96
N ASN A 181 -4.42 -8.56 10.01
CA ASN A 181 -4.70 -7.86 8.77
C ASN A 181 -5.54 -8.72 7.82
N SER A 182 -6.34 -8.09 6.96
CA SER A 182 -7.29 -8.84 6.15
C SER A 182 -7.49 -8.29 4.74
N VAL A 183 -7.74 -9.22 3.83
CA VAL A 183 -8.06 -8.93 2.42
C VAL A 183 -9.37 -9.59 2.06
N LYS A 184 -10.34 -8.80 1.54
CA LYS A 184 -11.68 -9.28 1.19
C LYS A 184 -12.01 -9.01 -0.28
N GLY A 185 -12.68 -9.98 -0.92
CA GLY A 185 -13.15 -9.86 -2.30
C GLY A 185 -12.84 -11.07 -3.16
N THR A 186 -13.28 -11.03 -4.42
CA THR A 186 -13.20 -12.16 -5.36
C THR A 186 -11.75 -12.55 -5.70
N SER A 187 -10.87 -11.57 -5.83
CA SER A 187 -9.43 -11.77 -6.07
C SER A 187 -8.62 -11.16 -4.92
N ALA A 188 -8.70 -11.82 -3.76
CA ALA A 188 -8.05 -11.39 -2.52
C ALA A 188 -6.69 -12.10 -2.36
N GLN A 189 -5.60 -11.34 -2.15
CA GLN A 189 -4.25 -11.91 -2.08
C GLN A 189 -3.38 -11.22 -1.04
N GLY A 190 -2.71 -12.02 -0.21
CA GLY A 190 -1.78 -11.55 0.82
C GLY A 190 -2.47 -10.84 1.97
N GLY A 191 -3.03 -11.59 2.93
CA GLY A 191 -3.80 -11.06 4.06
C GLY A 191 -3.08 -9.94 4.82
N ALA A 192 -1.76 -10.02 4.95
CA ALA A 192 -0.93 -8.94 5.47
C ALA A 192 -0.09 -8.29 4.37
N LEU A 193 0.68 -9.07 3.65
CA LEU A 193 1.66 -8.60 2.67
C LEU A 193 1.37 -9.15 1.27
N TYR A 194 1.28 -8.26 0.31
CA TYR A 194 1.35 -8.60 -1.11
C TYR A 194 2.59 -7.98 -1.73
N ALA A 195 3.36 -8.78 -2.49
CA ALA A 195 4.53 -8.30 -3.20
C ALA A 195 4.57 -8.86 -4.62
N LYS A 196 4.80 -8.00 -5.61
CA LYS A 196 4.82 -8.41 -7.03
C LYS A 196 5.89 -7.68 -7.83
N SER A 197 6.55 -8.43 -8.74
CA SER A 197 7.26 -7.84 -9.86
C SER A 197 6.46 -7.94 -11.16
N ASP A 198 6.60 -6.95 -12.03
CA ASP A 198 5.92 -6.89 -13.31
C ASP A 198 6.83 -7.26 -14.48
N TYR A 199 6.20 -7.59 -15.60
CA TYR A 199 6.80 -7.71 -16.92
C TYR A 199 6.27 -6.63 -17.84
N ASP A 200 7.17 -5.90 -18.49
CA ASP A 200 6.84 -4.90 -19.52
C ASP A 200 6.96 -5.55 -20.89
N SER A 201 5.84 -5.89 -21.50
CA SER A 201 5.80 -6.55 -22.80
C SER A 201 6.19 -5.62 -23.96
N GLU A 202 6.14 -4.32 -23.79
CA GLU A 202 6.54 -3.37 -24.82
C GLU A 202 8.07 -3.23 -24.91
N LYS A 203 8.74 -3.37 -23.75
CA LYS A 203 10.21 -3.29 -23.64
C LYS A 203 10.89 -4.64 -23.51
N ASP A 204 10.11 -5.74 -23.48
CA ASP A 204 10.60 -7.07 -23.17
C ASP A 204 11.48 -7.09 -21.90
N LYS A 205 10.99 -6.44 -20.85
CA LYS A 205 11.72 -6.23 -19.61
C LYS A 205 11.00 -6.82 -18.41
N HIS A 206 11.67 -7.73 -17.71
CA HIS A 206 11.26 -8.18 -16.39
C HIS A 206 11.80 -7.23 -15.32
N TYR A 207 10.92 -6.76 -14.45
CA TYR A 207 11.32 -6.04 -13.25
C TYR A 207 11.56 -7.03 -12.12
N ILE A 208 12.46 -6.69 -11.22
CA ILE A 208 12.92 -7.58 -10.15
C ILE A 208 12.35 -7.13 -8.82
N LEU A 209 11.84 -8.07 -8.04
CA LEU A 209 11.48 -7.90 -6.64
C LEU A 209 12.48 -8.67 -5.77
N ASN A 210 13.24 -7.98 -4.94
CA ASN A 210 14.03 -8.60 -3.87
C ASN A 210 13.39 -8.27 -2.52
N LEU A 211 12.89 -9.30 -1.83
CA LEU A 211 12.26 -9.18 -0.52
C LEU A 211 13.08 -9.95 0.53
N ASP A 212 13.53 -9.22 1.54
CA ASP A 212 14.30 -9.75 2.67
C ASP A 212 13.50 -9.55 3.97
N LEU A 213 13.16 -10.65 4.64
CA LEU A 213 12.44 -10.68 5.90
C LEU A 213 13.36 -11.24 6.99
N ASP A 214 13.63 -10.48 8.05
CA ASP A 214 14.46 -10.90 9.18
C ASP A 214 13.75 -10.60 10.51
N ASN A 215 13.49 -11.63 11.30
CA ASN A 215 12.74 -11.53 12.55
C ASN A 215 11.34 -10.88 12.37
N VAL A 216 10.53 -11.47 11.49
CA VAL A 216 9.18 -10.96 11.18
C VAL A 216 8.12 -11.95 11.62
N THR A 217 7.06 -11.46 12.26
CA THR A 217 5.92 -12.28 12.70
C THR A 217 4.67 -11.93 11.91
N PHE A 218 4.05 -12.95 11.32
CA PHE A 218 2.73 -12.89 10.72
C PHE A 218 1.77 -13.74 11.56
N LYS A 219 0.70 -13.17 12.10
CA LYS A 219 -0.30 -13.92 12.86
C LYS A 219 -1.70 -13.40 12.62
N ASN A 220 -2.69 -14.28 12.68
CA ASN A 220 -4.11 -13.95 12.55
C ASN A 220 -4.47 -13.20 11.23
N ASN A 221 -3.61 -13.20 10.22
CA ASN A 221 -3.89 -12.53 8.96
C ASN A 221 -4.78 -13.40 8.07
N THR A 222 -5.70 -12.80 7.33
CA THR A 222 -6.68 -13.53 6.52
C THR A 222 -6.82 -12.99 5.11
N SER A 223 -7.08 -13.89 4.17
CA SER A 223 -7.40 -13.56 2.77
C SER A 223 -8.55 -14.45 2.31
N ASP A 224 -9.51 -13.89 1.60
CA ASP A 224 -10.63 -14.67 1.05
C ASP A 224 -10.19 -15.64 -0.07
N SER A 225 -8.97 -15.49 -0.60
CA SER A 225 -8.49 -16.32 -1.71
C SER A 225 -7.08 -16.87 -1.47
N TRP A 226 -6.00 -16.08 -1.64
CA TRP A 226 -4.63 -16.61 -1.69
C TRP A 226 -3.72 -15.94 -0.67
N GLY A 227 -2.89 -16.76 0.01
CA GLY A 227 -1.87 -16.26 0.93
C GLY A 227 -2.46 -15.54 2.15
N GLY A 228 -3.00 -16.28 3.11
CA GLY A 228 -3.58 -15.71 4.33
C GLY A 228 -2.64 -14.73 5.05
N ALA A 229 -1.35 -15.02 5.11
CA ALA A 229 -0.34 -14.10 5.62
C ALA A 229 0.26 -13.25 4.49
N MET A 230 0.91 -13.88 3.52
CA MET A 230 1.53 -13.15 2.41
C MET A 230 1.38 -13.87 1.07
N PHE A 231 1.46 -13.07 0.00
CA PHE A 231 1.50 -13.53 -1.38
C PHE A 231 2.64 -12.82 -2.13
N VAL A 232 3.50 -13.58 -2.77
CA VAL A 232 4.65 -13.05 -3.54
C VAL A 232 4.61 -13.63 -4.94
N GLN A 233 4.73 -12.78 -5.96
CA GLN A 233 4.66 -13.18 -7.37
C GLN A 233 5.67 -12.43 -8.23
N GLY A 234 6.25 -13.13 -9.21
CA GLY A 234 7.10 -12.55 -10.25
C GLY A 234 8.56 -12.96 -10.10
N GLU A 235 9.46 -12.21 -10.72
CA GLU A 235 10.89 -12.48 -10.72
C GLU A 235 11.61 -11.80 -9.58
N GLY A 236 12.64 -12.46 -9.04
CA GLY A 236 13.47 -11.92 -7.98
C GLY A 236 13.82 -12.92 -6.90
N SER A 237 13.93 -12.46 -5.68
CA SER A 237 14.29 -13.30 -4.53
C SER A 237 13.42 -12.99 -3.31
N LEU A 238 13.07 -14.06 -2.59
CA LEU A 238 12.50 -13.99 -1.26
C LEU A 238 13.49 -14.64 -0.29
N LYS A 239 13.99 -13.86 0.66
CA LYS A 239 14.84 -14.35 1.75
C LYS A 239 14.08 -14.21 3.06
N MET A 240 14.10 -15.26 3.86
CA MET A 240 13.45 -15.30 5.16
C MET A 240 14.39 -15.85 6.22
N LYS A 241 14.56 -15.11 7.30
CA LYS A 241 15.31 -15.50 8.47
C LYS A 241 14.51 -15.18 9.73
N ASP A 242 14.36 -16.16 10.62
CA ASP A 242 13.62 -16.01 11.88
C ASP A 242 12.17 -15.47 11.64
N VAL A 243 11.48 -15.99 10.62
CA VAL A 243 10.10 -15.61 10.28
C VAL A 243 9.11 -16.61 10.84
N THR A 244 8.07 -16.09 11.48
CA THR A 244 6.97 -16.89 12.09
C THR A 244 5.65 -16.61 11.36
N PHE A 245 4.86 -17.68 11.12
CA PHE A 245 3.52 -17.63 10.55
C PHE A 245 2.48 -18.20 11.49
#